data_a5159f6341f7f8c3ffaac731543412b1
#
_entry.id   a5159f6341f7f8c3ffaac731543412b1
#
_cell.length_a   1.000
_cell.length_b   1.000
_cell.length_c   1.000
_cell.angle_alpha   90.00
_cell.angle_beta   90.00
_cell.angle_gamma   90.00
#
_symmetry.space_group_name_H-M   'P 1'
#
loop_
_entity.id
_entity.type
_entity.pdbx_description
1 polymer ?
#
loop_
_entity_poly.entity_id
_entity_poly.type
_entity_poly.pdbx_seq_one_letter_code
_entity_poly.pdbx_strand_id
1 'polypeptide(L)'
;LITTKYPKDTLDIIAFGNDAWPIEIKDLPYLEVGPYHTNTVAGLDLAVDILRRRKTSNKQIFMITDGKPTCLKEGLKYYKNSFGLDRKIVNKTLDEAAKCRKLGIPITTFMIAKDPYLQRFVREFTKTNNGRAFYSSLSGLGEYIFEDYVRNRRKRLK
;
A
#
# COMPACT_ATOMS: atom_id res chain seq x y z
N LEU A 1 16.30 1.42 -9.07
CA LEU A 1 15.92 1.19 -10.47
C LEU A 1 14.94 2.25 -10.99
N ILE A 2 13.80 2.50 -10.31
CA ILE A 2 12.82 3.55 -10.72
C ILE A 2 13.47 4.93 -10.69
N THR A 3 14.08 5.31 -9.59
CA THR A 3 14.73 6.61 -9.40
C THR A 3 15.89 6.85 -10.36
N THR A 4 16.59 5.79 -10.78
CA THR A 4 17.70 5.87 -11.72
C THR A 4 17.23 6.01 -13.17
N LYS A 5 16.21 5.25 -13.57
CA LYS A 5 15.67 5.27 -14.94
C LYS A 5 14.69 6.41 -15.21
N TYR A 6 14.03 6.90 -14.16
CA TYR A 6 13.01 7.96 -14.25
C TYR A 6 13.26 9.07 -13.23
N PRO A 7 14.34 9.84 -13.38
CA PRO A 7 14.76 10.83 -12.38
C PRO A 7 13.75 12.00 -12.20
N LYS A 8 12.83 12.17 -13.13
CA LYS A 8 11.77 13.19 -13.03
C LYS A 8 10.54 12.72 -12.24
N ASP A 9 10.45 11.43 -11.95
CA ASP A 9 9.35 10.87 -11.20
C ASP A 9 9.70 10.86 -9.69
N THR A 10 8.74 11.20 -8.85
CA THR A 10 8.94 11.25 -7.40
C THR A 10 8.53 9.91 -6.80
N LEU A 11 9.37 9.36 -5.94
CA LEU A 11 9.10 8.17 -5.14
C LEU A 11 9.14 8.54 -3.66
N ASP A 12 8.01 8.36 -2.99
CA ASP A 12 7.90 8.45 -1.54
C ASP A 12 7.72 7.05 -0.97
N ILE A 13 8.38 6.74 0.14
CA ILE A 13 8.32 5.43 0.80
C ILE A 13 7.70 5.60 2.18
N ILE A 14 6.76 4.72 2.50
CA ILE A 14 6.06 4.71 3.78
C ILE A 14 6.18 3.33 4.39
N ALA A 15 6.59 3.26 5.66
CA ALA A 15 6.39 2.08 6.47
C ALA A 15 5.10 2.24 7.29
N PHE A 16 4.42 1.14 7.53
CA PHE A 16 3.25 1.10 8.39
C PHE A 16 3.21 -0.17 9.23
N GLY A 17 2.85 0.02 10.49
CA GLY A 17 2.65 -1.02 11.49
C GLY A 17 1.41 -0.63 12.29
N ASN A 18 1.55 -0.28 13.57
CA ASN A 18 0.46 0.33 14.35
C ASN A 18 0.13 1.75 13.85
N ASP A 19 1.15 2.49 13.46
CA ASP A 19 1.09 3.80 12.82
C ASP A 19 1.74 3.73 11.44
N ALA A 20 1.82 4.86 10.74
CA ALA A 20 2.53 4.99 9.48
C ALA A 20 3.50 6.18 9.53
N TRP A 21 4.65 6.04 8.87
CA TRP A 21 5.66 7.08 8.82
C TRP A 21 6.43 7.05 7.49
N PRO A 22 6.89 8.21 7.00
CA PRO A 22 7.71 8.25 5.80
C PRO A 22 9.12 7.74 6.10
N ILE A 23 9.74 7.13 5.09
CA ILE A 23 11.12 6.62 5.15
C ILE A 23 11.90 7.16 3.98
N GLU A 24 13.15 7.57 4.22
CA GLU A 24 14.09 7.86 3.14
C GLU A 24 14.67 6.56 2.57
N ILE A 25 14.98 6.56 1.28
CA ILE A 25 15.53 5.37 0.59
C ILE A 25 16.80 4.85 1.26
N LYS A 26 17.64 5.77 1.78
CA LYS A 26 18.88 5.42 2.48
C LYS A 26 18.65 4.66 3.78
N ASP A 27 17.48 4.83 4.41
CA ASP A 27 17.16 4.22 5.72
C ASP A 27 16.51 2.85 5.58
N LEU A 28 16.07 2.47 4.36
CA LEU A 28 15.45 1.16 4.11
C LEU A 28 16.26 -0.05 4.62
N PRO A 29 17.60 -0.11 4.42
CA PRO A 29 18.39 -1.25 4.91
C PRO A 29 18.48 -1.34 6.45
N TYR A 30 18.14 -0.27 7.15
CA TYR A 30 18.22 -0.15 8.61
C TYR A 30 16.83 -0.14 9.26
N LEU A 31 15.78 -0.38 8.48
CA LEU A 31 14.41 -0.40 8.99
C LEU A 31 14.24 -1.55 10.00
N GLU A 32 14.05 -1.20 11.25
CA GLU A 32 13.69 -2.18 12.28
C GLU A 32 12.22 -2.55 12.13
N VAL A 33 11.98 -3.84 11.92
CA VAL A 33 10.64 -4.41 11.86
C VAL A 33 10.34 -5.00 13.25
N GLY A 34 9.48 -4.32 13.99
CA GLY A 34 9.01 -4.80 15.29
C GLY A 34 7.79 -5.71 15.16
N PRO A 35 7.32 -6.28 16.29
CA PRO A 35 6.08 -7.05 16.34
C PRO A 35 4.87 -6.11 16.26
N TYR A 36 4.70 -5.44 15.12
CA TYR A 36 3.61 -4.50 14.90
C TYR A 36 2.37 -5.19 14.34
N HIS A 37 1.22 -4.62 14.65
CA HIS A 37 -0.01 -4.91 13.92
C HIS A 37 0.02 -4.20 12.56
N THR A 38 -0.91 -4.58 11.68
CA THR A 38 -1.01 -4.02 10.33
C THR A 38 -2.14 -3.00 10.27
N ASN A 39 -1.79 -1.70 10.35
CA ASN A 39 -2.72 -0.59 10.19
C ASN A 39 -2.66 -0.05 8.76
N THR A 40 -3.33 -0.74 7.85
CA THR A 40 -3.37 -0.35 6.43
C THR A 40 -4.04 1.01 6.22
N VAL A 41 -5.02 1.37 7.05
CA VAL A 41 -5.68 2.68 7.01
C VAL A 41 -4.67 3.81 7.23
N ALA A 42 -3.82 3.71 8.25
CA ALA A 42 -2.80 4.72 8.52
C ALA A 42 -1.81 4.85 7.35
N GLY A 43 -1.38 3.73 6.77
CA GLY A 43 -0.49 3.73 5.60
C GLY A 43 -1.11 4.43 4.40
N LEU A 44 -2.36 4.13 4.09
CA LEU A 44 -3.08 4.74 2.96
C LEU A 44 -3.40 6.21 3.19
N ASP A 45 -3.81 6.61 4.40
CA ASP A 45 -4.06 8.01 4.73
C ASP A 45 -2.79 8.86 4.54
N LEU A 46 -1.66 8.40 5.05
CA LEU A 46 -0.38 9.09 4.86
C LEU A 46 0.01 9.16 3.37
N ALA A 47 -0.17 8.07 2.63
CA ALA A 47 0.10 8.05 1.20
C ALA A 47 -0.76 9.05 0.42
N VAL A 48 -2.05 9.12 0.72
CA VAL A 48 -2.98 10.08 0.12
C VAL A 48 -2.58 11.50 0.46
N ASP A 49 -2.22 11.79 1.71
CA ASP A 49 -1.79 13.12 2.15
C ASP A 49 -0.53 13.59 1.42
N ILE A 50 0.45 12.72 1.24
CA ILE A 50 1.65 13.01 0.47
C ILE A 50 1.30 13.26 -1.01
N LEU A 51 0.53 12.36 -1.63
CA LEU A 51 0.18 12.45 -3.03
C LEU A 51 -0.71 13.67 -3.37
N ARG A 52 -1.57 14.09 -2.46
CA ARG A 52 -2.40 15.30 -2.66
C ARG A 52 -1.57 16.57 -2.79
N ARG A 53 -0.43 16.64 -2.12
CA ARG A 53 0.50 17.79 -2.18
C ARG A 53 1.35 17.80 -3.45
N ARG A 54 1.42 16.68 -4.18
CA ARG A 54 2.16 16.60 -5.45
C ARG A 54 1.34 17.18 -6.59
N LYS A 55 1.98 17.99 -7.44
CA LYS A 55 1.32 18.66 -8.59
C LYS A 55 1.08 17.73 -9.78
N THR A 56 1.75 16.57 -9.81
CA THR A 56 1.61 15.59 -10.90
C THR A 56 0.23 14.96 -10.92
N SER A 57 -0.34 14.77 -12.10
CA SER A 57 -1.64 14.11 -12.27
C SER A 57 -1.57 12.58 -12.21
N ASN A 58 -0.43 12.00 -12.59
CA ASN A 58 -0.23 10.55 -12.57
C ASN A 58 0.30 10.10 -11.20
N LYS A 59 -0.62 9.58 -10.38
CA LYS A 59 -0.35 9.14 -9.01
C LYS A 59 -0.73 7.68 -8.87
N GLN A 60 0.06 6.91 -8.15
CA GLN A 60 -0.23 5.50 -7.84
C GLN A 60 0.41 5.09 -6.52
N ILE A 61 -0.15 4.06 -5.90
CA ILE A 61 0.35 3.46 -4.67
C ILE A 61 0.77 2.02 -4.98
N PHE A 62 1.96 1.64 -4.55
CA PHE A 62 2.39 0.25 -4.44
C PHE A 62 2.31 -0.16 -2.97
N MET A 63 1.48 -1.12 -2.64
CA MET A 63 1.35 -1.67 -1.31
C MET A 63 1.99 -3.06 -1.28
N ILE A 64 2.97 -3.24 -0.42
CA ILE A 64 3.64 -4.52 -0.19
C ILE A 64 3.20 -5.00 1.20
N THR A 65 2.62 -6.18 1.29
CA THR A 65 2.12 -6.72 2.54
C THR A 65 2.27 -8.22 2.65
N ASP A 66 2.59 -8.69 3.85
CA ASP A 66 2.64 -10.10 4.23
C ASP A 66 1.44 -10.52 5.10
N GLY A 67 0.61 -9.55 5.49
CA GLY A 67 -0.51 -9.78 6.40
C GLY A 67 -1.78 -8.99 6.06
N LYS A 68 -2.90 -9.51 6.56
CA LYS A 68 -4.18 -8.80 6.56
C LYS A 68 -4.16 -7.64 7.53
N PRO A 69 -5.05 -6.63 7.35
CA PRO A 69 -5.14 -5.54 8.32
C PRO A 69 -5.67 -6.06 9.68
N THR A 70 -5.02 -5.63 10.77
CA THR A 70 -5.30 -6.08 12.14
C THR A 70 -5.40 -4.96 13.16
N CYS A 71 -5.25 -3.71 12.73
CA CYS A 71 -5.19 -2.56 13.60
C CYS A 71 -5.86 -1.33 12.99
N LEU A 72 -6.49 -0.53 13.85
CA LEU A 72 -6.97 0.84 13.56
C LEU A 72 -6.53 1.76 14.70
N LYS A 73 -6.29 3.02 14.38
CA LYS A 73 -6.12 4.08 15.37
C LYS A 73 -7.43 4.84 15.54
N GLU A 74 -7.90 4.95 16.77
CA GLU A 74 -9.13 5.65 17.14
C GLU A 74 -8.80 6.70 18.21
N GLY A 75 -8.58 7.94 17.79
CA GLY A 75 -8.06 8.99 18.65
C GLY A 75 -6.66 8.63 19.18
N LEU A 76 -6.53 8.49 20.50
CA LEU A 76 -5.27 8.10 21.17
C LEU A 76 -5.15 6.58 21.42
N LYS A 77 -6.18 5.81 21.05
CA LYS A 77 -6.22 4.37 21.30
C LYS A 77 -6.09 3.58 20.00
N TYR A 78 -5.65 2.32 20.13
CA TYR A 78 -5.61 1.37 19.03
C TYR A 78 -6.68 0.30 19.25
N TYR A 79 -7.47 0.06 18.21
CA TYR A 79 -8.33 -1.11 18.12
C TYR A 79 -7.56 -2.20 17.36
N LYS A 80 -7.38 -3.37 17.97
CA LYS A 80 -6.56 -4.47 17.44
C LYS A 80 -7.34 -5.77 17.46
N ASN A 81 -7.34 -6.49 16.35
CA ASN A 81 -7.89 -7.83 16.27
C ASN A 81 -7.15 -8.64 15.19
N SER A 82 -6.44 -9.67 15.62
CA SER A 82 -5.67 -10.55 14.73
C SER A 82 -6.43 -11.82 14.32
N PHE A 83 -7.63 -12.06 14.88
CA PHE A 83 -8.43 -13.24 14.57
C PHE A 83 -9.24 -13.05 13.29
N GLY A 84 -9.03 -13.93 12.30
CA GLY A 84 -9.76 -13.91 11.04
C GLY A 84 -9.69 -12.56 10.31
N LEU A 85 -10.79 -12.16 9.68
CA LEU A 85 -10.98 -10.82 9.12
C LEU A 85 -11.96 -10.04 10.02
N ASP A 86 -11.44 -9.08 10.75
CA ASP A 86 -12.25 -8.19 11.57
C ASP A 86 -13.08 -7.23 10.69
N ARG A 87 -14.37 -7.27 10.84
CA ARG A 87 -15.31 -6.50 10.01
C ARG A 87 -15.10 -4.99 10.09
N LYS A 88 -14.82 -4.48 11.29
CA LYS A 88 -14.58 -3.04 11.50
C LYS A 88 -13.32 -2.59 10.82
N ILE A 89 -12.23 -3.34 11.00
CA ILE A 89 -10.92 -3.04 10.38
C ILE A 89 -10.99 -3.14 8.87
N VAL A 90 -11.59 -4.22 8.35
CA VAL A 90 -11.75 -4.43 6.90
C VAL A 90 -12.57 -3.32 6.27
N ASN A 91 -13.74 -2.98 6.84
CA ASN A 91 -14.60 -1.93 6.28
C ASN A 91 -13.89 -0.58 6.23
N LYS A 92 -13.19 -0.18 7.30
CA LYS A 92 -12.40 1.06 7.30
C LYS A 92 -11.29 1.06 6.24
N THR A 93 -10.65 -0.08 6.04
CA THR A 93 -9.61 -0.22 5.01
C THR A 93 -10.21 -0.16 3.60
N LEU A 94 -11.39 -0.75 3.38
CA LEU A 94 -12.12 -0.65 2.11
C LEU A 94 -12.61 0.78 1.83
N ASP A 95 -13.01 1.53 2.85
CA ASP A 95 -13.37 2.95 2.72
C ASP A 95 -12.18 3.78 2.19
N GLU A 96 -10.96 3.51 2.69
CA GLU A 96 -9.75 4.17 2.17
C GLU A 96 -9.42 3.74 0.73
N ALA A 97 -9.62 2.48 0.38
CA ALA A 97 -9.48 2.00 -0.99
C ALA A 97 -10.46 2.72 -1.95
N ALA A 98 -11.70 2.90 -1.52
CA ALA A 98 -12.71 3.64 -2.27
C ALA A 98 -12.38 5.13 -2.39
N LYS A 99 -11.83 5.75 -1.35
CA LYS A 99 -11.33 7.12 -1.35
C LYS A 99 -10.20 7.30 -2.37
N CYS A 100 -9.22 6.39 -2.39
CA CYS A 100 -8.16 6.39 -3.39
C CYS A 100 -8.72 6.29 -4.81
N ARG A 101 -9.71 5.42 -5.04
CA ARG A 101 -10.40 5.29 -6.34
C ARG A 101 -11.05 6.60 -6.76
N LYS A 102 -11.78 7.28 -5.87
CA LYS A 102 -12.42 8.57 -6.15
C LYS A 102 -11.41 9.66 -6.50
N LEU A 103 -10.21 9.60 -5.91
CA LEU A 103 -9.11 10.51 -6.19
C LEU A 103 -8.31 10.15 -7.46
N GLY A 104 -8.68 9.08 -8.15
CA GLY A 104 -7.96 8.59 -9.33
C GLY A 104 -6.59 7.99 -9.01
N ILE A 105 -6.39 7.49 -7.79
CA ILE A 105 -5.15 6.87 -7.34
C ILE A 105 -5.32 5.35 -7.33
N PRO A 106 -4.80 4.64 -8.34
CA PRO A 106 -4.82 3.17 -8.34
C PRO A 106 -3.83 2.62 -7.31
N ILE A 107 -4.21 1.51 -6.69
CA ILE A 107 -3.36 0.76 -5.77
C ILE A 107 -3.00 -0.57 -6.41
N THR A 108 -1.72 -0.87 -6.48
CA THR A 108 -1.22 -2.20 -6.83
C THR A 108 -0.71 -2.87 -5.57
N THR A 109 -1.32 -4.00 -5.21
CA THR A 109 -0.97 -4.74 -4.00
C THR A 109 -0.10 -5.95 -4.34
N PHE A 110 1.04 -6.05 -3.68
CA PHE A 110 1.95 -7.20 -3.74
C PHE A 110 1.85 -8.00 -2.45
N MET A 111 1.29 -9.20 -2.54
CA MET A 111 1.21 -10.14 -1.42
C MET A 111 2.46 -11.02 -1.40
N ILE A 112 3.16 -11.04 -0.27
CA ILE A 112 4.37 -11.85 -0.10
C ILE A 112 4.18 -13.06 0.83
N ALA A 113 2.96 -13.27 1.32
CA ALA A 113 2.57 -14.42 2.13
C ALA A 113 1.35 -15.14 1.57
N LYS A 114 1.31 -16.47 1.75
CA LYS A 114 0.18 -17.33 1.34
C LYS A 114 -0.81 -17.52 2.49
N ASP A 115 -1.46 -16.46 2.90
CA ASP A 115 -2.50 -16.49 3.93
C ASP A 115 -3.88 -16.40 3.25
N PRO A 116 -4.81 -17.35 3.48
CA PRO A 116 -6.16 -17.31 2.92
C PRO A 116 -6.96 -16.06 3.31
N TYR A 117 -6.80 -15.56 4.53
CA TYR A 117 -7.45 -14.33 4.98
C TYR A 117 -6.89 -13.10 4.27
N LEU A 118 -5.56 -13.04 4.08
CA LEU A 118 -4.92 -12.00 3.28
C LEU A 118 -5.43 -12.03 1.84
N GLN A 119 -5.47 -13.19 1.20
CA GLN A 119 -5.94 -13.33 -0.18
C GLN A 119 -7.40 -12.89 -0.34
N ARG A 120 -8.28 -13.24 0.62
CA ARG A 120 -9.68 -12.82 0.63
C ARG A 120 -9.79 -11.30 0.78
N PHE A 121 -9.08 -10.73 1.74
CA PHE A 121 -9.03 -9.28 1.94
C PHE A 121 -8.55 -8.55 0.69
N VAL A 122 -7.44 -8.97 0.11
CA VAL A 122 -6.86 -8.31 -1.06
C VAL A 122 -7.77 -8.38 -2.29
N ARG A 123 -8.53 -9.46 -2.47
CA ARG A 123 -9.54 -9.51 -3.54
C ARG A 123 -10.62 -8.42 -3.40
N GLU A 124 -11.17 -8.27 -2.20
CA GLU A 124 -12.18 -7.23 -1.92
C GLU A 124 -11.59 -5.83 -2.04
N PHE A 125 -10.40 -5.62 -1.49
CA PHE A 125 -9.66 -4.37 -1.54
C PHE A 125 -9.36 -3.92 -2.98
N THR A 126 -8.84 -4.83 -3.79
CA THR A 126 -8.52 -4.59 -5.20
C THR A 126 -9.76 -4.26 -6.01
N LYS A 127 -10.87 -4.98 -5.79
CA LYS A 127 -12.16 -4.69 -6.43
C LYS A 127 -12.69 -3.31 -6.05
N THR A 128 -12.62 -2.95 -4.78
CA THR A 128 -13.08 -1.65 -4.27
C THR A 128 -12.28 -0.49 -4.84
N ASN A 129 -10.97 -0.61 -4.91
CA ASN A 129 -10.09 0.41 -5.49
C ASN A 129 -10.10 0.41 -7.03
N ASN A 130 -10.51 -0.68 -7.69
CA ASN A 130 -10.30 -0.94 -9.11
C ASN A 130 -8.80 -0.95 -9.48
N GLY A 131 -8.00 -1.45 -8.56
CA GLY A 131 -6.55 -1.58 -8.69
C GLY A 131 -6.12 -2.95 -9.21
N ARG A 132 -4.95 -3.39 -8.77
CA ARG A 132 -4.38 -4.69 -9.13
C ARG A 132 -3.76 -5.37 -7.93
N ALA A 133 -3.66 -6.69 -7.99
CA ALA A 133 -2.98 -7.48 -6.99
C ALA A 133 -2.11 -8.56 -7.64
N PHE A 134 -0.95 -8.78 -7.06
CA PHE A 134 -0.01 -9.82 -7.47
C PHE A 134 0.44 -10.59 -6.24
N TYR A 135 0.57 -11.88 -6.44
CA TYR A 135 1.30 -12.73 -5.51
C TYR A 135 2.76 -12.82 -5.98
N SER A 136 3.69 -12.49 -5.11
CA SER A 136 5.12 -12.53 -5.43
C SER A 136 5.92 -13.18 -4.32
N SER A 137 7.01 -13.84 -4.71
CA SER A 137 8.10 -14.16 -3.78
C SER A 137 8.97 -12.92 -3.55
N LEU A 138 9.69 -12.86 -2.44
CA LEU A 138 10.62 -11.75 -2.17
C LEU A 138 11.67 -11.57 -3.28
N SER A 139 12.12 -12.67 -3.90
CA SER A 139 13.13 -12.66 -4.96
C SER A 139 12.65 -12.04 -6.28
N GLY A 140 11.36 -12.10 -6.60
CA GLY A 140 10.79 -11.55 -7.84
C GLY A 140 10.12 -10.19 -7.68
N LEU A 141 9.97 -9.71 -6.45
CA LEU A 141 9.15 -8.53 -6.13
C LEU A 141 9.61 -7.27 -6.88
N GLY A 142 10.92 -7.02 -6.95
CA GLY A 142 11.46 -5.83 -7.59
C GLY A 142 11.17 -5.76 -9.08
N GLU A 143 11.20 -6.89 -9.78
CA GLU A 143 10.88 -6.98 -11.21
C GLU A 143 9.39 -6.68 -11.46
N TYR A 144 8.50 -7.31 -10.68
CA TYR A 144 7.05 -7.08 -10.80
C TYR A 144 6.68 -5.62 -10.51
N ILE A 145 7.25 -5.00 -9.48
CA ILE A 145 7.03 -3.58 -9.16
C ILE A 145 7.46 -2.72 -10.34
N PHE A 146 8.63 -3.00 -10.92
CA PHE A 146 9.15 -2.22 -12.03
C PHE A 146 8.31 -2.39 -13.31
N GLU A 147 7.92 -3.60 -13.64
CA GLU A 147 7.05 -3.87 -14.80
C GLU A 147 5.70 -3.15 -14.67
N ASP A 148 5.09 -3.24 -13.50
CA ASP A 148 3.80 -2.59 -13.23
C ASP A 148 3.91 -1.06 -13.31
N TYR A 149 4.98 -0.50 -12.77
CA TYR A 149 5.28 0.92 -12.86
C TYR A 149 5.39 1.40 -14.32
N VAL A 150 6.17 0.71 -15.15
CA VAL A 150 6.34 1.04 -16.57
C VAL A 150 5.03 0.93 -17.33
N ARG A 151 4.25 -0.11 -17.08
CA ARG A 151 2.93 -0.32 -17.70
C ARG A 151 1.96 0.81 -17.40
N ASN A 152 1.89 1.25 -16.15
CA ASN A 152 1.01 2.34 -15.72
C ASN A 152 1.43 3.69 -16.30
N ARG A 153 2.73 3.93 -16.38
CA ARG A 153 3.28 5.14 -16.99
C ARG A 153 2.88 5.29 -18.46
N ARG A 154 2.93 4.20 -19.23
CA ARG A 154 2.58 4.20 -20.66
C ARG A 154 1.08 4.38 -20.95
N LYS A 155 0.19 3.88 -20.08
CA LYS A 155 -1.26 3.99 -20.28
C LYS A 155 -1.79 5.42 -20.21
N ARG A 156 -1.08 6.33 -19.56
CA ARG A 156 -1.53 7.72 -19.34
C ARG A 156 -0.85 8.75 -20.24
N LEU A 157 0.08 8.31 -21.08
CA LEU A 157 0.72 9.16 -22.10
C LEU A 157 0.01 9.12 -23.47
N LYS A 158 -1.08 8.34 -23.56
CA LYS A 158 -2.02 8.33 -24.69
C LYS A 158 -3.31 9.07 -24.30
#